data_3cf70a46fd6d16c990d3bcc43593d38d
#
_entry.id   3cf70a46fd6d16c990d3bcc43593d38d
#
_cell.length_a   1.000
_cell.length_b   1.000
_cell.length_c   1.000
_cell.angle_alpha   90.00
_cell.angle_beta   90.00
_cell.angle_gamma   90.00
#
_symmetry.space_group_name_H-M   'P 1'
#
loop_
_entity.id
_entity.type
_entity.pdbx_description
1 polymer ?
#
loop_
_entity_poly.entity_id
_entity_poly.type
_entity_poly.pdbx_seq_one_letter_code
_entity_poly.pdbx_strand_id
1 'polypeptide(L)'
;MDLENADNAGCTERKWGRFEPGGKLAMPGTLRRIGGLFGTRRTATPTASVWDRLRRRLSRQSPPPTVFHVTHHKAGSQWIYRILLPLALDRVVPPEVENAQFFKKPILPGKVYPTVYVTREQFESVAIPPKSQRFVIIRDLRDTLISMYFSVKHSHPVLHDRIQNRRATLQELSLEDGLLDVLTHQMSGIAQFQWSWLNSGEELIKYEDLLENDEEILERVLRRKCRFDVDPGRFHEIIVSNRFEAKAGRKPGEEDIHSHERKGIAGDWRNYFTPKVTTAFKRAFGSLLIATGYERDFNW
;
A
#
# COMPACT_ATOMS: atom_id res chain seq x y z
N MET A 1 -19.56 40.21 -19.43
CA MET A 1 -18.32 40.57 -20.12
C MET A 1 -17.34 39.45 -19.76
N ASP A 2 -17.44 38.54 -20.54
CA ASP A 2 -16.57 37.58 -21.23
C ASP A 2 -15.13 37.44 -20.71
N LEU A 3 -14.79 36.26 -20.23
CA LEU A 3 -13.50 35.68 -20.32
C LEU A 3 -13.66 34.16 -20.64
N GLU A 4 -13.78 33.94 -21.94
CA GLU A 4 -13.56 32.62 -22.56
C GLU A 4 -12.07 32.42 -22.91
N ASN A 5 -11.69 31.13 -22.84
CA ASN A 5 -10.63 30.48 -23.61
C ASN A 5 -9.14 30.82 -23.38
N ALA A 6 -8.45 29.85 -22.81
CA ALA A 6 -7.08 29.49 -23.23
C ALA A 6 -6.83 27.99 -23.07
N ASP A 7 -6.99 27.33 -24.16
CA ASP A 7 -6.25 26.22 -24.80
C ASP A 7 -5.46 25.20 -24.01
N ASN A 8 -5.96 24.05 -24.22
CA ASN A 8 -5.47 22.68 -24.25
C ASN A 8 -4.16 22.54 -25.08
N ALA A 9 -3.04 22.24 -24.44
CA ALA A 9 -1.85 21.75 -25.16
C ALA A 9 -0.97 20.85 -24.26
N GLY A 10 -0.97 19.56 -24.56
CA GLY A 10 0.25 18.75 -24.50
C GLY A 10 0.68 18.15 -23.17
N CYS A 11 -0.10 17.22 -22.64
CA CYS A 11 0.41 16.29 -21.63
C CYS A 11 1.10 15.11 -22.33
N THR A 12 2.42 15.19 -22.52
CA THR A 12 3.23 14.05 -22.96
C THR A 12 3.35 13.04 -21.84
N GLU A 13 2.82 11.87 -22.07
CA GLU A 13 3.04 10.65 -21.27
C GLU A 13 4.55 10.41 -21.06
N ARG A 14 5.04 10.58 -19.86
CA ARG A 14 6.33 10.01 -19.44
C ARG A 14 6.09 8.74 -18.62
N LYS A 15 6.47 7.67 -19.27
CA LYS A 15 6.38 6.26 -18.95
C LYS A 15 6.93 5.94 -17.55
N TRP A 16 6.13 5.30 -16.75
CA TRP A 16 6.60 4.36 -15.74
C TRP A 16 7.30 3.22 -16.46
N GLY A 17 8.57 2.90 -16.07
CA GLY A 17 9.36 1.89 -16.72
C GLY A 17 8.58 0.59 -16.94
N ARG A 18 8.37 0.27 -18.21
CA ARG A 18 7.85 -1.01 -18.66
C ARG A 18 8.93 -2.05 -18.43
N PHE A 19 8.68 -3.02 -17.58
CA PHE A 19 9.41 -4.28 -17.57
C PHE A 19 8.94 -5.08 -18.78
N GLU A 20 9.79 -5.24 -19.77
CA GLU A 20 9.54 -6.18 -20.87
C GLU A 20 10.00 -7.58 -20.46
N PRO A 21 9.16 -8.62 -20.65
CA PRO A 21 9.60 -10.00 -20.55
C PRO A 21 10.11 -10.44 -21.92
N GLY A 22 11.39 -10.28 -22.17
CA GLY A 22 12.04 -10.68 -23.41
C GLY A 22 13.22 -11.60 -23.18
N GLY A 23 12.97 -12.87 -22.95
CA GLY A 23 13.97 -13.93 -22.97
C GLY A 23 13.47 -15.13 -23.73
N LYS A 24 13.64 -15.12 -25.06
CA LYS A 24 13.45 -16.32 -25.90
C LYS A 24 14.57 -17.31 -25.60
N LEU A 25 14.25 -18.41 -24.94
CA LEU A 25 15.12 -19.59 -24.90
C LEU A 25 14.94 -20.35 -26.20
N ALA A 26 15.99 -20.42 -27.00
CA ALA A 26 16.10 -21.23 -28.17
C ALA A 26 16.20 -22.72 -27.79
N MET A 27 15.35 -23.52 -28.39
CA MET A 27 15.44 -24.99 -28.36
C MET A 27 16.39 -25.47 -29.45
N PRO A 28 17.38 -26.35 -29.16
CA PRO A 28 18.06 -27.08 -30.23
C PRO A 28 17.28 -28.31 -30.59
N GLY A 29 16.92 -28.41 -31.87
CA GLY A 29 16.34 -29.61 -32.42
C GLY A 29 17.39 -30.67 -32.69
N THR A 30 17.02 -31.92 -32.48
CA THR A 30 17.37 -33.03 -33.36
C THR A 30 16.47 -34.24 -33.06
N LEU A 31 15.55 -34.49 -33.96
CA LEU A 31 14.80 -35.75 -34.03
C LEU A 31 15.69 -36.87 -34.60
N ARG A 32 16.01 -37.88 -33.81
CA ARG A 32 16.40 -39.21 -34.31
C ARG A 32 15.20 -40.14 -34.20
N ARG A 33 14.73 -40.57 -35.39
CA ARG A 33 13.80 -41.70 -35.53
C ARG A 33 14.49 -42.99 -35.09
N ILE A 34 13.88 -43.68 -34.13
CA ILE A 34 14.09 -45.12 -33.96
C ILE A 34 12.71 -45.77 -34.01
N GLY A 35 12.54 -46.63 -35.02
CA GLY A 35 11.30 -47.36 -35.24
C GLY A 35 11.22 -48.61 -34.38
N GLY A 36 10.00 -49.03 -34.13
CA GLY A 36 9.63 -50.40 -33.90
C GLY A 36 9.45 -50.84 -32.45
N LEU A 37 8.24 -50.92 -31.98
CA LEU A 37 7.59 -52.20 -31.59
C LEU A 37 6.18 -51.91 -31.09
N PHE A 38 5.22 -52.52 -31.78
CA PHE A 38 3.78 -52.46 -31.46
C PHE A 38 3.53 -53.09 -30.08
N GLY A 39 3.12 -52.29 -29.12
CA GLY A 39 2.46 -52.71 -27.92
C GLY A 39 1.27 -51.79 -27.68
N THR A 40 0.07 -52.26 -28.01
CA THR A 40 -1.19 -51.52 -27.81
C THR A 40 -1.47 -51.39 -26.31
N ARG A 41 -0.87 -50.40 -25.63
CA ARG A 41 -1.40 -49.93 -24.37
C ARG A 41 -2.60 -49.02 -24.68
N ARG A 42 -3.79 -49.52 -24.42
CA ARG A 42 -5.01 -48.72 -24.34
C ARG A 42 -4.73 -47.61 -23.33
N THR A 43 -4.47 -46.39 -23.80
CA THR A 43 -4.50 -45.18 -22.97
C THR A 43 -5.94 -45.03 -22.52
N ALA A 44 -6.21 -45.33 -21.26
CA ALA A 44 -7.50 -45.07 -20.66
C ALA A 44 -7.72 -43.56 -20.72
N THR A 45 -8.60 -43.08 -21.56
CA THR A 45 -9.13 -41.73 -21.54
C THR A 45 -9.72 -41.51 -20.17
N PRO A 46 -9.37 -40.41 -19.48
CA PRO A 46 -9.94 -40.13 -18.17
C PRO A 46 -11.47 -40.15 -18.29
N THR A 47 -12.11 -41.01 -17.54
CA THR A 47 -13.56 -41.14 -17.57
C THR A 47 -14.21 -39.77 -17.24
N ALA A 48 -15.34 -39.46 -17.86
CA ALA A 48 -16.12 -38.23 -17.62
C ALA A 48 -16.25 -37.88 -16.12
N SER A 49 -16.23 -38.90 -15.24
CA SER A 49 -16.27 -38.77 -13.80
C SER A 49 -15.03 -38.08 -13.17
N VAL A 50 -13.87 -38.14 -13.81
CA VAL A 50 -12.65 -37.48 -13.36
C VAL A 50 -12.70 -36.00 -13.72
N TRP A 51 -13.09 -35.69 -14.95
CA TRP A 51 -13.28 -34.31 -15.38
C TRP A 51 -14.44 -33.63 -14.68
N ASP A 52 -15.52 -34.33 -14.38
CA ASP A 52 -16.62 -33.81 -13.56
C ASP A 52 -16.22 -33.61 -12.11
N ARG A 53 -15.36 -34.45 -11.54
CA ARG A 53 -14.78 -34.24 -10.21
C ARG A 53 -13.83 -33.05 -10.18
N LEU A 54 -12.98 -32.86 -11.18
CA LEU A 54 -12.12 -31.71 -11.34
C LEU A 54 -12.95 -30.42 -11.52
N ARG A 55 -13.94 -30.43 -12.42
CA ARG A 55 -14.86 -29.30 -12.61
C ARG A 55 -15.63 -28.96 -11.35
N ARG A 56 -16.15 -29.95 -10.62
CA ARG A 56 -16.83 -29.73 -9.32
C ARG A 56 -15.87 -29.23 -8.23
N ARG A 57 -14.59 -29.60 -8.27
CA ARG A 57 -13.57 -29.09 -7.35
C ARG A 57 -13.18 -27.65 -7.69
N LEU A 58 -13.06 -27.33 -8.98
CA LEU A 58 -12.81 -25.97 -9.47
C LEU A 58 -14.06 -25.05 -9.32
N SER A 59 -15.28 -25.59 -9.51
CA SER A 59 -16.51 -24.80 -9.32
C SER A 59 -16.91 -24.61 -7.85
N ARG A 60 -16.35 -25.38 -6.91
CA ARG A 60 -16.59 -25.23 -5.47
C ARG A 60 -15.69 -24.21 -4.79
N GLN A 61 -14.63 -23.75 -5.44
CA GLN A 61 -13.87 -22.63 -4.92
C GLN A 61 -14.65 -21.35 -5.22
N SER A 62 -15.33 -20.84 -4.20
CA SER A 62 -15.88 -19.49 -4.27
C SER A 62 -14.79 -18.53 -4.72
N PRO A 63 -15.08 -17.62 -5.67
CA PRO A 63 -14.07 -16.66 -6.10
C PRO A 63 -13.47 -15.95 -4.88
N PRO A 64 -12.16 -15.69 -4.92
CA PRO A 64 -11.49 -15.03 -3.81
C PRO A 64 -12.14 -13.67 -3.53
N PRO A 65 -12.11 -13.19 -2.29
CA PRO A 65 -12.70 -11.88 -1.96
C PRO A 65 -11.95 -10.76 -2.68
N THR A 66 -12.67 -9.67 -2.95
CA THR A 66 -12.05 -8.39 -3.28
C THR A 66 -11.39 -7.86 -2.02
N VAL A 67 -10.13 -7.43 -2.11
CA VAL A 67 -9.36 -7.00 -0.94
C VAL A 67 -8.95 -5.54 -1.08
N PHE A 68 -9.15 -4.76 -0.01
CA PHE A 68 -8.74 -3.37 0.06
C PHE A 68 -7.76 -3.16 1.21
N HIS A 69 -6.59 -2.64 0.89
CA HIS A 69 -5.71 -2.02 1.88
C HIS A 69 -6.04 -0.53 1.95
N VAL A 70 -6.72 -0.15 3.01
CA VAL A 70 -7.14 1.23 3.27
C VAL A 70 -6.16 1.87 4.24
N THR A 71 -5.64 3.04 3.89
CA THR A 71 -4.58 3.68 4.69
C THR A 71 -4.51 5.17 4.37
N HIS A 72 -3.61 5.88 5.04
CA HIS A 72 -3.26 7.26 4.71
C HIS A 72 -1.80 7.39 4.25
N HIS A 73 -1.45 8.53 3.70
CA HIS A 73 -0.07 8.81 3.30
C HIS A 73 0.90 8.64 4.48
N LYS A 74 2.08 8.10 4.21
CA LYS A 74 3.18 7.88 5.17
C LYS A 74 2.93 6.81 6.26
N ALA A 75 1.90 5.97 6.12
CA ALA A 75 1.63 4.83 6.99
C ALA A 75 2.10 3.47 6.41
N GLY A 76 3.18 3.46 5.63
CA GLY A 76 3.75 2.22 5.10
C GLY A 76 3.07 1.64 3.87
N SER A 77 2.27 2.42 3.14
CA SER A 77 1.52 1.96 1.96
C SER A 77 2.37 1.27 0.90
N GLN A 78 3.59 1.76 0.62
CA GLN A 78 4.50 1.14 -0.33
C GLN A 78 5.07 -0.19 0.17
N TRP A 79 5.27 -0.33 1.47
CA TRP A 79 5.67 -1.58 2.09
C TRP A 79 4.59 -2.66 1.89
N ILE A 80 3.36 -2.35 2.26
CA ILE A 80 2.22 -3.26 2.08
C ILE A 80 1.95 -3.56 0.60
N TYR A 81 2.09 -2.57 -0.28
CA TYR A 81 1.96 -2.79 -1.72
C TYR A 81 2.97 -3.82 -2.23
N ARG A 82 4.23 -3.71 -1.83
CA ARG A 82 5.29 -4.67 -2.21
C ARG A 82 5.04 -6.09 -1.67
N ILE A 83 4.35 -6.21 -0.54
CA ILE A 83 3.93 -7.51 0.00
C ILE A 83 2.74 -8.08 -0.78
N LEU A 84 1.72 -7.26 -1.06
CA LEU A 84 0.51 -7.69 -1.76
C LEU A 84 0.76 -8.07 -3.22
N LEU A 85 1.71 -7.41 -3.88
CA LEU A 85 2.00 -7.62 -5.30
C LEU A 85 2.38 -9.08 -5.61
N PRO A 86 3.37 -9.72 -4.98
CA PRO A 86 3.70 -11.11 -5.25
C PRO A 86 2.67 -12.11 -4.73
N LEU A 87 1.82 -11.73 -3.76
CA LEU A 87 0.75 -12.57 -3.25
C LEU A 87 -0.44 -12.71 -4.21
N ALA A 88 -0.65 -11.73 -5.09
CA ALA A 88 -1.83 -11.69 -5.96
C ALA A 88 -1.56 -10.94 -7.26
N LEU A 89 -0.44 -11.20 -7.92
CA LEU A 89 0.06 -10.45 -9.08
C LEU A 89 -0.99 -10.24 -10.19
N ASP A 90 -1.74 -11.28 -10.52
CA ASP A 90 -2.81 -11.29 -11.53
C ASP A 90 -4.10 -10.60 -11.07
N ARG A 91 -4.23 -10.31 -9.79
CA ARG A 91 -5.39 -9.70 -9.14
C ARG A 91 -5.18 -8.25 -8.73
N VAL A 92 -3.93 -7.79 -8.63
CA VAL A 92 -3.61 -6.45 -8.16
C VAL A 92 -4.08 -5.40 -9.17
N VAL A 93 -4.81 -4.40 -8.67
CA VAL A 93 -5.13 -3.17 -9.38
C VAL A 93 -4.13 -2.10 -8.94
N PRO A 94 -3.25 -1.64 -9.85
CA PRO A 94 -2.24 -0.65 -9.50
C PRO A 94 -2.87 0.63 -8.95
N PRO A 95 -2.24 1.26 -7.94
CA PRO A 95 -2.68 2.57 -7.46
C PRO A 95 -2.54 3.64 -8.55
N GLU A 96 -3.52 4.51 -8.64
CA GLU A 96 -3.52 5.65 -9.55
C GLU A 96 -3.57 6.97 -8.77
N VAL A 97 -3.17 8.06 -9.43
CA VAL A 97 -3.21 9.40 -8.86
C VAL A 97 -4.64 9.72 -8.41
N GLU A 98 -4.78 10.37 -7.25
CA GLU A 98 -6.07 10.73 -6.64
C GLU A 98 -7.04 9.56 -6.42
N ASN A 99 -6.52 8.35 -6.24
CA ASN A 99 -7.31 7.11 -6.14
C ASN A 99 -8.26 6.89 -7.34
N ALA A 100 -7.86 7.26 -8.55
CA ALA A 100 -8.72 7.12 -9.74
C ALA A 100 -9.17 5.67 -9.97
N GLN A 101 -8.33 4.68 -9.63
CA GLN A 101 -8.67 3.26 -9.66
C GLN A 101 -9.84 2.89 -8.73
N PHE A 102 -10.11 3.71 -7.72
CA PHE A 102 -11.18 3.49 -6.75
C PHE A 102 -12.43 4.34 -7.04
N PHE A 103 -12.25 5.63 -7.39
CA PHE A 103 -13.36 6.56 -7.59
C PHE A 103 -13.89 6.64 -9.02
N LYS A 104 -12.99 6.48 -10.01
CA LYS A 104 -13.33 6.73 -11.43
C LYS A 104 -13.52 5.45 -12.24
N LYS A 105 -13.33 4.27 -11.63
CA LYS A 105 -13.44 2.97 -12.28
C LYS A 105 -14.33 2.03 -11.47
N PRO A 106 -15.06 1.10 -12.12
CA PRO A 106 -15.81 0.08 -11.41
C PRO A 106 -14.89 -0.79 -10.54
N ILE A 107 -15.31 -1.08 -9.32
CA ILE A 107 -14.62 -2.04 -8.46
C ILE A 107 -14.86 -3.45 -8.98
N LEU A 108 -13.80 -4.14 -9.34
CA LEU A 108 -13.85 -5.47 -9.91
C LEU A 108 -13.84 -6.56 -8.82
N PRO A 109 -14.79 -7.51 -8.85
CA PRO A 109 -14.80 -8.64 -7.91
C PRO A 109 -13.53 -9.45 -7.96
N GLY A 110 -13.05 -9.90 -6.79
CA GLY A 110 -11.87 -10.75 -6.66
C GLY A 110 -10.53 -10.05 -6.84
N LYS A 111 -10.50 -8.74 -7.14
CA LYS A 111 -9.27 -7.96 -7.27
C LYS A 111 -8.74 -7.49 -5.93
N VAL A 112 -7.49 -7.03 -5.94
CA VAL A 112 -6.77 -6.50 -4.78
C VAL A 112 -6.41 -5.05 -5.05
N TYR A 113 -6.85 -4.17 -4.18
CA TYR A 113 -6.59 -2.73 -4.21
C TYR A 113 -5.56 -2.40 -3.10
N PRO A 114 -4.27 -2.38 -3.41
CA PRO A 114 -3.19 -2.39 -2.41
C PRO A 114 -2.98 -1.04 -1.73
N THR A 115 -3.58 0.03 -2.25
CA THR A 115 -3.43 1.38 -1.69
C THR A 115 -4.67 2.19 -2.01
N VAL A 116 -5.47 2.45 -0.97
CA VAL A 116 -6.71 3.24 -1.06
C VAL A 116 -6.67 4.29 0.06
N TYR A 117 -6.50 5.57 -0.33
CA TYR A 117 -6.42 6.71 0.59
C TYR A 117 -7.78 7.40 0.69
N VAL A 118 -8.72 6.82 1.43
CA VAL A 118 -10.10 7.32 1.51
C VAL A 118 -10.62 7.28 2.94
N THR A 119 -11.42 8.26 3.34
CA THR A 119 -12.18 8.20 4.58
C THR A 119 -13.22 7.07 4.52
N ARG A 120 -13.82 6.74 5.66
CA ARG A 120 -14.88 5.75 5.72
C ARG A 120 -16.07 6.14 4.85
N GLU A 121 -16.51 7.39 4.92
CA GLU A 121 -17.64 7.91 4.14
C GLU A 121 -17.35 7.83 2.64
N GLN A 122 -16.13 8.17 2.23
CA GLN A 122 -15.67 8.02 0.84
C GLN A 122 -15.64 6.56 0.40
N PHE A 123 -15.21 5.65 1.29
CA PHE A 123 -15.22 4.21 0.99
C PHE A 123 -16.65 3.68 0.81
N GLU A 124 -17.56 4.09 1.67
CA GLU A 124 -18.97 3.68 1.65
C GLU A 124 -19.77 4.34 0.51
N SER A 125 -19.27 5.43 -0.10
CA SER A 125 -19.90 6.06 -1.26
C SER A 125 -19.70 5.31 -2.58
N VAL A 126 -18.81 4.31 -2.61
CA VAL A 126 -18.52 3.52 -3.81
C VAL A 126 -19.21 2.16 -3.71
N ALA A 127 -19.75 1.67 -4.82
CA ALA A 127 -20.36 0.34 -4.89
C ALA A 127 -19.29 -0.76 -4.71
N ILE A 128 -19.27 -1.39 -3.56
CA ILE A 128 -18.30 -2.43 -3.18
C ILE A 128 -18.90 -3.83 -3.46
N PRO A 129 -18.15 -4.75 -4.10
CA PRO A 129 -18.61 -6.12 -4.32
C PRO A 129 -18.98 -6.83 -2.99
N PRO A 130 -20.06 -7.65 -2.97
CA PRO A 130 -20.56 -8.28 -1.73
C PRO A 130 -19.52 -9.14 -0.99
N LYS A 131 -18.65 -9.82 -1.75
CA LYS A 131 -17.54 -10.61 -1.17
C LYS A 131 -16.28 -9.75 -1.16
N SER A 132 -16.17 -8.85 -0.19
CA SER A 132 -14.99 -8.01 -0.02
C SER A 132 -14.45 -8.11 1.41
N GLN A 133 -13.15 -7.88 1.52
CA GLN A 133 -12.43 -7.74 2.79
C GLN A 133 -11.61 -6.45 2.74
N ARG A 134 -11.51 -5.78 3.85
CA ARG A 134 -10.66 -4.60 4.00
C ARG A 134 -9.86 -4.69 5.29
N PHE A 135 -8.72 -4.06 5.30
CA PHE A 135 -7.93 -3.83 6.50
C PHE A 135 -7.40 -2.41 6.47
N VAL A 136 -7.38 -1.78 7.64
CA VAL A 136 -7.07 -0.37 7.80
C VAL A 136 -5.75 -0.24 8.55
N ILE A 137 -4.78 0.46 7.96
CA ILE A 137 -3.50 0.74 8.61
C ILE A 137 -3.42 2.24 8.90
N ILE A 138 -3.11 2.55 10.15
CA ILE A 138 -2.83 3.90 10.63
C ILE A 138 -1.39 4.01 11.15
N ARG A 139 -0.91 5.22 11.34
CA ARG A 139 0.40 5.51 11.94
C ARG A 139 0.27 6.67 12.91
N ASP A 140 1.11 6.71 13.94
CA ASP A 140 1.23 7.87 14.82
C ASP A 140 1.35 9.16 13.99
N LEU A 141 0.43 10.09 14.23
CA LEU A 141 0.39 11.33 13.44
C LEU A 141 1.64 12.19 13.63
N ARG A 142 2.34 12.06 14.77
CA ARG A 142 3.61 12.75 15.02
C ARG A 142 4.70 12.23 14.10
N ASP A 143 4.86 10.93 13.99
CA ASP A 143 5.80 10.31 13.06
C ASP A 143 5.37 10.51 11.60
N THR A 144 4.07 10.58 11.36
CA THR A 144 3.52 10.90 10.04
C THR A 144 3.89 12.33 9.63
N LEU A 145 3.81 13.30 10.56
CA LEU A 145 4.25 14.69 10.33
C LEU A 145 5.73 14.75 9.94
N ILE A 146 6.60 14.10 10.73
CA ILE A 146 8.04 14.05 10.42
C ILE A 146 8.30 13.41 9.06
N SER A 147 7.67 12.25 8.81
CA SER A 147 7.80 11.56 7.52
C SER A 147 7.29 12.38 6.34
N MET A 148 6.22 13.17 6.53
CA MET A 148 5.67 14.05 5.50
C MET A 148 6.64 15.21 5.21
N TYR A 149 7.13 15.87 6.26
CA TYR A 149 8.09 16.96 6.14
C TYR A 149 9.32 16.56 5.30
N PHE A 150 10.02 15.49 5.69
CA PHE A 150 11.20 15.03 4.96
C PHE A 150 10.86 14.55 3.55
N SER A 151 9.74 13.89 3.38
CA SER A 151 9.31 13.44 2.07
C SER A 151 9.08 14.61 1.12
N VAL A 152 8.31 15.60 1.51
CA VAL A 152 8.01 16.76 0.64
C VAL A 152 9.27 17.58 0.38
N LYS A 153 10.08 17.82 1.42
CA LYS A 153 11.31 18.62 1.30
C LYS A 153 12.37 17.95 0.43
N HIS A 154 12.53 16.63 0.48
CA HIS A 154 13.67 15.94 -0.13
C HIS A 154 13.32 14.83 -1.12
N SER A 155 12.48 13.85 -0.78
CA SER A 155 12.41 12.57 -1.48
C SER A 155 11.16 12.34 -2.34
N HIS A 156 10.09 13.12 -2.16
CA HIS A 156 8.85 12.89 -2.92
C HIS A 156 9.05 13.23 -4.40
N PRO A 157 8.66 12.36 -5.35
CA PRO A 157 8.69 12.71 -6.76
C PRO A 157 7.84 13.95 -7.07
N VAL A 158 8.35 14.85 -7.90
CA VAL A 158 7.59 16.03 -8.35
C VAL A 158 6.62 15.58 -9.43
N LEU A 159 5.40 15.24 -9.02
CA LEU A 159 4.34 14.79 -9.92
C LEU A 159 3.52 15.96 -10.52
N HIS A 160 3.56 17.11 -9.87
CA HIS A 160 2.87 18.34 -10.29
C HIS A 160 3.43 19.57 -9.54
N ASP A 161 3.18 20.76 -10.05
CA ASP A 161 3.71 22.05 -9.56
C ASP A 161 3.42 22.30 -8.08
N ARG A 162 2.30 21.82 -7.57
CA ARG A 162 1.93 21.96 -6.16
C ARG A 162 3.00 21.34 -5.22
N ILE A 163 3.57 20.18 -5.59
CA ILE A 163 4.64 19.56 -4.79
C ILE A 163 5.91 20.38 -4.90
N GLN A 164 6.24 20.87 -6.09
CA GLN A 164 7.41 21.72 -6.30
C GLN A 164 7.34 23.01 -5.48
N ASN A 165 6.20 23.70 -5.51
CA ASN A 165 5.99 24.92 -4.75
C ASN A 165 6.10 24.67 -3.23
N ARG A 166 5.51 23.58 -2.74
CA ARG A 166 5.63 23.18 -1.34
C ARG A 166 7.07 22.88 -0.93
N ARG A 167 7.82 22.21 -1.81
CA ARG A 167 9.26 21.94 -1.58
C ARG A 167 10.05 23.23 -1.49
N ALA A 168 9.85 24.18 -2.41
CA ALA A 168 10.52 25.48 -2.38
C ALA A 168 10.21 26.21 -1.05
N THR A 169 8.94 26.28 -0.65
CA THR A 169 8.56 26.87 0.65
C THR A 169 9.32 26.21 1.83
N LEU A 170 9.36 24.86 1.87
CA LEU A 170 10.02 24.16 2.97
C LEU A 170 11.55 24.31 2.95
N GLN A 171 12.16 24.59 1.80
CA GLN A 171 13.60 24.83 1.71
C GLN A 171 14.00 26.16 2.39
N GLU A 172 13.14 27.17 2.33
CA GLU A 172 13.37 28.50 2.94
C GLU A 172 13.09 28.52 4.45
N LEU A 173 12.33 27.55 4.96
CA LEU A 173 11.92 27.52 6.37
C LEU A 173 12.94 26.78 7.25
N SER A 174 13.06 27.23 8.50
CA SER A 174 13.70 26.46 9.56
C SER A 174 13.00 25.10 9.74
N LEU A 175 13.65 24.14 10.40
CA LEU A 175 13.02 22.85 10.68
C LEU A 175 11.72 23.03 11.48
N GLU A 176 11.75 23.85 12.54
CA GLU A 176 10.58 24.09 13.38
C GLU A 176 9.43 24.71 12.58
N ASP A 177 9.70 25.78 11.85
CA ASP A 177 8.67 26.46 11.07
C ASP A 177 8.16 25.59 9.90
N GLY A 178 9.04 24.80 9.30
CA GLY A 178 8.65 23.82 8.27
C GLY A 178 7.75 22.70 8.81
N LEU A 179 8.00 22.22 10.02
CA LEU A 179 7.10 21.26 10.69
C LEU A 179 5.73 21.88 10.99
N LEU A 180 5.70 23.14 11.46
CA LEU A 180 4.46 23.87 11.70
C LEU A 180 3.68 24.13 10.40
N ASP A 181 4.39 24.42 9.32
CA ASP A 181 3.79 24.58 8.01
C ASP A 181 3.14 23.28 7.51
N VAL A 182 3.82 22.14 7.58
CA VAL A 182 3.27 20.83 7.22
C VAL A 182 2.09 20.45 8.13
N LEU A 183 2.20 20.70 9.43
CA LEU A 183 1.13 20.47 10.39
C LEU A 183 -0.14 21.23 9.99
N THR A 184 -0.01 22.48 9.64
CA THR A 184 -1.14 23.36 9.31
C THR A 184 -1.79 23.01 7.97
N HIS A 185 -0.99 22.68 6.95
CA HIS A 185 -1.47 22.60 5.58
C HIS A 185 -1.66 21.18 5.04
N GLN A 186 -1.08 20.15 5.68
CA GLN A 186 -1.06 18.80 5.10
C GLN A 186 -1.60 17.71 6.03
N MET A 187 -1.73 17.96 7.35
CA MET A 187 -2.10 16.91 8.28
C MET A 187 -3.61 16.74 8.49
N SER A 188 -4.42 17.73 8.17
CA SER A 188 -5.87 17.71 8.42
C SER A 188 -6.57 16.54 7.72
N GLY A 189 -6.28 16.29 6.44
CA GLY A 189 -6.87 15.16 5.70
C GLY A 189 -6.47 13.80 6.26
N ILE A 190 -5.24 13.67 6.76
CA ILE A 190 -4.75 12.45 7.40
C ILE A 190 -5.46 12.23 8.75
N ALA A 191 -5.61 13.28 9.54
CA ALA A 191 -6.35 13.21 10.79
C ALA A 191 -7.84 12.87 10.56
N GLN A 192 -8.48 13.48 9.55
CA GLN A 192 -9.84 13.14 9.14
C GLN A 192 -9.97 11.68 8.73
N PHE A 193 -8.99 11.13 8.00
CA PHE A 193 -8.94 9.70 7.70
C PHE A 193 -9.00 8.86 8.98
N GLN A 194 -8.11 9.10 9.94
CA GLN A 194 -8.08 8.31 11.18
C GLN A 194 -9.38 8.44 11.99
N TRP A 195 -9.92 9.66 12.13
CA TRP A 195 -11.21 9.89 12.77
C TRP A 195 -12.34 9.11 12.13
N SER A 196 -12.40 9.08 10.79
CA SER A 196 -13.49 8.44 10.06
C SER A 196 -13.51 6.92 10.27
N TRP A 197 -12.33 6.31 10.42
CA TRP A 197 -12.22 4.85 10.60
C TRP A 197 -12.27 4.40 12.07
N LEU A 198 -12.12 5.29 13.02
CA LEU A 198 -12.03 4.97 14.45
C LEU A 198 -13.23 4.18 14.97
N ASN A 199 -14.43 4.54 14.54
CA ASN A 199 -15.70 3.89 14.97
C ASN A 199 -16.33 3.05 13.83
N SER A 200 -15.52 2.53 12.93
CA SER A 200 -16.01 1.77 11.78
C SER A 200 -16.36 0.31 12.10
N GLY A 201 -15.97 -0.20 13.26
CA GLY A 201 -15.97 -1.63 13.58
C GLY A 201 -14.79 -2.41 12.97
N GLU A 202 -13.94 -1.77 12.15
CA GLU A 202 -12.69 -2.36 11.67
C GLU A 202 -11.58 -2.19 12.69
N GLU A 203 -10.72 -3.19 12.79
CA GLU A 203 -9.47 -3.08 13.54
C GLU A 203 -8.56 -2.06 12.88
N LEU A 204 -8.10 -1.06 13.64
CA LEU A 204 -7.07 -0.14 13.20
C LEU A 204 -5.69 -0.73 13.50
N ILE A 205 -5.02 -1.23 12.48
CA ILE A 205 -3.68 -1.80 12.59
C ILE A 205 -2.68 -0.65 12.66
N LYS A 206 -1.90 -0.60 13.73
CA LYS A 206 -0.87 0.43 13.86
C LYS A 206 0.38 0.02 13.07
N TYR A 207 0.93 0.96 12.32
CA TYR A 207 2.19 0.78 11.60
C TYR A 207 3.34 0.39 12.54
N GLU A 208 3.32 0.91 13.74
CA GLU A 208 4.29 0.64 14.80
C GLU A 208 4.26 -0.84 15.23
N ASP A 209 3.05 -1.41 15.40
CA ASP A 209 2.89 -2.82 15.73
C ASP A 209 3.39 -3.71 14.58
N LEU A 210 3.23 -3.28 13.33
CA LEU A 210 3.79 -3.97 12.18
C LEU A 210 5.31 -3.95 12.14
N LEU A 211 5.97 -2.89 12.64
CA LEU A 211 7.44 -2.88 12.72
C LEU A 211 7.98 -3.94 13.68
N GLU A 212 7.20 -4.30 14.71
CA GLU A 212 7.60 -5.26 15.74
C GLU A 212 7.14 -6.69 15.40
N ASN A 213 5.92 -6.84 14.85
CA ASN A 213 5.23 -8.13 14.71
C ASN A 213 4.60 -8.30 13.32
N ASP A 214 5.31 -7.92 12.24
CA ASP A 214 4.79 -7.91 10.87
C ASP A 214 4.23 -9.27 10.44
N GLU A 215 4.94 -10.34 10.72
CA GLU A 215 4.61 -11.69 10.24
C GLU A 215 3.32 -12.20 10.87
N GLU A 216 3.17 -12.09 12.19
CA GLU A 216 1.97 -12.51 12.91
C GLU A 216 0.74 -11.70 12.48
N ILE A 217 0.87 -10.37 12.45
CA ILE A 217 -0.23 -9.48 12.08
C ILE A 217 -0.64 -9.70 10.63
N LEU A 218 0.32 -9.77 9.71
CA LEU A 218 0.03 -9.97 8.29
C LEU A 218 -0.48 -11.37 7.99
N GLU A 219 -0.05 -12.41 8.73
CA GLU A 219 -0.67 -13.73 8.61
C GLU A 219 -2.14 -13.67 9.01
N ARG A 220 -2.47 -13.10 10.14
CA ARG A 220 -3.83 -12.94 10.61
C ARG A 220 -4.68 -12.15 9.62
N VAL A 221 -4.16 -11.05 9.09
CA VAL A 221 -4.86 -10.15 8.19
C VAL A 221 -4.94 -10.71 6.77
N LEU A 222 -3.83 -11.09 6.17
CA LEU A 222 -3.80 -11.46 4.77
C LEU A 222 -4.23 -12.90 4.55
N ARG A 223 -3.70 -13.87 5.31
CA ARG A 223 -4.03 -15.29 5.10
C ARG A 223 -5.38 -15.66 5.70
N ARG A 224 -5.68 -15.25 6.95
CA ARG A 224 -6.92 -15.65 7.62
C ARG A 224 -8.12 -14.76 7.24
N LYS A 225 -8.04 -13.42 7.40
CA LYS A 225 -9.14 -12.49 7.10
C LYS A 225 -9.34 -12.35 5.59
N CYS A 226 -8.29 -12.01 4.84
CA CYS A 226 -8.36 -11.74 3.39
C CYS A 226 -8.26 -13.01 2.53
N ARG A 227 -8.00 -14.18 3.11
CA ARG A 227 -7.98 -15.50 2.47
C ARG A 227 -7.00 -15.59 1.30
N PHE A 228 -5.80 -15.03 1.45
CA PHE A 228 -4.73 -15.29 0.50
C PHE A 228 -4.23 -16.73 0.69
N ASP A 229 -4.40 -17.52 -0.37
CA ASP A 229 -3.90 -18.91 -0.41
C ASP A 229 -2.44 -18.90 -0.87
N VAL A 230 -1.55 -18.95 0.09
CA VAL A 230 -0.09 -18.92 -0.12
C VAL A 230 0.58 -19.89 0.86
N ASP A 231 1.60 -20.59 0.38
CA ASP A 231 2.43 -21.45 1.23
C ASP A 231 3.07 -20.64 2.36
N PRO A 232 3.12 -21.19 3.60
CA PRO A 232 3.71 -20.49 4.75
C PRO A 232 5.15 -20.04 4.55
N GLY A 233 6.00 -20.90 3.96
CA GLY A 233 7.40 -20.58 3.70
C GLY A 233 7.52 -19.43 2.68
N ARG A 234 6.73 -19.50 1.61
CA ARG A 234 6.67 -18.42 0.61
C ARG A 234 6.14 -17.12 1.19
N PHE A 235 5.14 -17.18 2.08
CA PHE A 235 4.63 -16.01 2.78
C PHE A 235 5.71 -15.36 3.64
N HIS A 236 6.42 -16.15 4.44
CA HIS A 236 7.56 -15.71 5.25
C HIS A 236 8.64 -15.01 4.38
N GLU A 237 9.07 -15.63 3.29
CA GLU A 237 10.05 -15.04 2.35
C GLU A 237 9.60 -13.67 1.83
N ILE A 238 8.33 -13.54 1.46
CA ILE A 238 7.77 -12.26 0.97
C ILE A 238 7.84 -11.19 2.05
N ILE A 239 7.47 -11.51 3.30
CA ILE A 239 7.52 -10.57 4.41
C ILE A 239 8.95 -10.12 4.66
N VAL A 240 9.87 -11.06 4.91
CA VAL A 240 11.26 -10.77 5.27
C VAL A 240 11.98 -9.97 4.17
N SER A 241 11.78 -10.35 2.90
CA SER A 241 12.40 -9.64 1.77
C SER A 241 11.88 -8.21 1.56
N ASN A 242 10.81 -7.83 2.24
CA ASN A 242 10.22 -6.49 2.19
C ASN A 242 10.41 -5.67 3.47
N ARG A 243 11.08 -6.20 4.50
CA ARG A 243 11.47 -5.43 5.69
C ARG A 243 12.40 -4.29 5.33
N PHE A 244 12.48 -3.28 6.20
CA PHE A 244 13.26 -2.06 5.98
C PHE A 244 14.71 -2.37 5.58
N GLU A 245 15.41 -3.21 6.35
CA GLU A 245 16.81 -3.55 6.11
C GLU A 245 17.03 -4.17 4.72
N ALA A 246 16.16 -5.11 4.33
CA ALA A 246 16.24 -5.76 3.03
C ALA A 246 15.97 -4.79 1.85
N LYS A 247 15.19 -3.73 2.05
CA LYS A 247 14.85 -2.76 1.01
C LYS A 247 15.75 -1.54 0.98
N ALA A 248 16.11 -1.03 2.14
CA ALA A 248 16.93 0.17 2.26
C ALA A 248 18.44 -0.13 2.23
N GLY A 249 18.83 -1.39 2.48
CA GLY A 249 20.25 -1.78 2.64
C GLY A 249 20.90 -1.16 3.88
N ARG A 250 20.08 -0.69 4.84
CA ARG A 250 20.50 0.01 6.07
C ARG A 250 19.73 -0.56 7.26
N LYS A 251 20.31 -0.49 8.46
CA LYS A 251 19.62 -0.89 9.68
C LYS A 251 18.51 0.11 10.05
N PRO A 252 17.41 -0.34 10.68
CA PRO A 252 16.45 0.58 11.28
C PRO A 252 17.14 1.59 12.20
N GLY A 253 16.82 2.87 12.06
CA GLY A 253 17.47 3.97 12.77
C GLY A 253 18.56 4.70 11.97
N GLU A 254 19.18 4.06 10.98
CA GLU A 254 20.11 4.71 10.06
C GLU A 254 19.34 5.57 9.06
N GLU A 255 19.53 6.89 9.17
CA GLU A 255 18.75 7.85 8.41
C GLU A 255 19.35 8.17 7.04
N ASP A 256 18.49 8.22 6.02
CA ASP A 256 18.75 8.83 4.72
C ASP A 256 17.58 9.73 4.33
N ILE A 257 17.76 11.04 4.45
CA ILE A 257 16.70 12.03 4.19
C ILE A 257 16.27 12.10 2.72
N HIS A 258 17.08 11.58 1.80
CA HIS A 258 16.79 11.55 0.37
C HIS A 258 16.10 10.25 -0.04
N SER A 259 16.08 9.24 0.83
CA SER A 259 15.40 7.97 0.58
C SER A 259 13.91 8.03 0.92
N HIS A 260 13.10 7.31 0.14
CA HIS A 260 11.70 7.09 0.49
C HIS A 260 11.56 6.29 1.80
N GLU A 261 12.44 5.32 2.00
CA GLU A 261 12.62 4.57 3.25
C GLU A 261 13.62 5.31 4.15
N ARG A 262 13.20 6.44 4.73
CA ARG A 262 14.11 7.35 5.45
C ARG A 262 14.84 6.72 6.64
N LYS A 263 14.12 6.12 7.59
CA LYS A 263 14.72 5.70 8.88
C LYS A 263 14.18 4.36 9.44
N GLY A 264 12.97 3.95 9.06
CA GLY A 264 12.40 2.64 9.39
C GLY A 264 12.12 2.40 10.88
N ILE A 265 11.86 3.44 11.68
CA ILE A 265 11.56 3.34 13.12
C ILE A 265 10.27 4.05 13.51
N ALA A 266 9.75 3.70 14.67
CA ALA A 266 8.68 4.38 15.37
C ALA A 266 9.22 5.35 16.43
N GLY A 267 8.43 6.39 16.76
CA GLY A 267 8.76 7.34 17.81
C GLY A 267 9.85 8.37 17.48
N ASP A 268 10.26 8.44 16.21
CA ASP A 268 11.28 9.37 15.73
C ASP A 268 10.91 10.85 15.91
N TRP A 269 9.62 11.15 16.04
CA TRP A 269 9.12 12.49 16.31
C TRP A 269 9.75 13.15 17.53
N ARG A 270 10.17 12.37 18.54
CA ARG A 270 10.82 12.88 19.76
C ARG A 270 12.13 13.61 19.49
N ASN A 271 12.79 13.28 18.38
CA ASN A 271 14.05 13.93 17.96
C ASN A 271 13.82 15.31 17.31
N TYR A 272 12.57 15.65 16.98
CA TYR A 272 12.26 16.83 16.16
C TYR A 272 11.25 17.78 16.80
N PHE A 273 10.44 17.29 17.76
CA PHE A 273 9.41 18.12 18.38
C PHE A 273 10.01 19.08 19.40
N THR A 274 9.95 20.36 19.08
CA THR A 274 10.23 21.46 20.05
C THR A 274 8.98 21.70 20.89
N PRO A 275 9.08 22.45 22.01
CA PRO A 275 7.91 22.85 22.79
C PRO A 275 6.83 23.56 21.96
N LYS A 276 7.24 24.36 20.97
CA LYS A 276 6.31 25.08 20.06
C LYS A 276 5.56 24.10 19.15
N VAL A 277 6.26 23.16 18.52
CA VAL A 277 5.65 22.12 17.68
C VAL A 277 4.74 21.21 18.52
N THR A 278 5.20 20.81 19.71
CA THR A 278 4.42 19.98 20.65
C THR A 278 3.11 20.65 21.03
N THR A 279 3.16 21.94 21.41
CA THR A 279 1.97 22.71 21.78
C THR A 279 0.99 22.83 20.61
N ALA A 280 1.47 23.17 19.41
CA ALA A 280 0.66 23.27 18.22
C ALA A 280 0.03 21.92 17.86
N PHE A 281 0.80 20.84 17.94
CA PHE A 281 0.34 19.50 17.62
C PHE A 281 -0.73 18.99 18.62
N LYS A 282 -0.50 19.18 19.93
CA LYS A 282 -1.48 18.84 20.98
C LYS A 282 -2.81 19.56 20.76
N ARG A 283 -2.75 20.84 20.44
CA ARG A 283 -3.94 21.64 20.14
C ARG A 283 -4.71 21.11 18.93
N ALA A 284 -4.02 20.69 17.87
CA ALA A 284 -4.64 20.26 16.62
C ALA A 284 -5.12 18.79 16.68
N PHE A 285 -4.32 17.88 17.23
CA PHE A 285 -4.50 16.44 17.08
C PHE A 285 -4.35 15.62 18.37
N GLY A 286 -4.17 16.26 19.53
CA GLY A 286 -3.99 15.55 20.80
C GLY A 286 -5.14 14.63 21.15
N SER A 287 -6.40 15.06 20.93
CA SER A 287 -7.58 14.21 21.13
C SER A 287 -7.62 12.99 20.23
N LEU A 288 -7.10 13.10 19.01
CA LEU A 288 -7.04 11.96 18.08
C LEU A 288 -5.97 10.96 18.53
N LEU A 289 -4.83 11.39 19.05
CA LEU A 289 -3.83 10.47 19.60
C LEU A 289 -4.40 9.65 20.78
N ILE A 290 -5.21 10.30 21.63
CA ILE A 290 -5.88 9.63 22.75
C ILE A 290 -6.94 8.63 22.19
N ALA A 291 -7.76 9.06 21.27
CA ALA A 291 -8.83 8.25 20.70
C ALA A 291 -8.30 7.02 19.92
N THR A 292 -7.14 7.15 19.28
CA THR A 292 -6.47 6.05 18.56
C THR A 292 -5.55 5.21 19.47
N GLY A 293 -5.44 5.56 20.74
CA GLY A 293 -4.64 4.83 21.74
C GLY A 293 -3.13 4.96 21.54
N TYR A 294 -2.67 6.05 20.91
CA TYR A 294 -1.24 6.41 20.90
C TYR A 294 -0.83 7.13 22.18
N GLU A 295 -1.78 7.81 22.82
CA GLU A 295 -1.59 8.45 24.12
C GLU A 295 -2.75 8.14 25.06
N ARG A 296 -2.51 8.26 26.38
CA ARG A 296 -3.54 8.08 27.41
C ARG A 296 -4.25 9.39 27.76
N ASP A 297 -3.49 10.46 27.71
CA ASP A 297 -3.94 11.82 28.06
C ASP A 297 -3.07 12.87 27.33
N PHE A 298 -3.16 14.13 27.72
CA PHE A 298 -2.37 15.23 27.13
C PHE A 298 -0.98 15.43 27.76
N ASN A 299 -0.55 14.59 28.72
CA ASN A 299 0.72 14.73 29.45
C ASN A 299 1.90 13.98 28.78
N TRP A 300 2.02 14.06 27.46
CA TRP A 300 3.12 13.44 26.70
C TRP A 300 4.06 14.50 26.11
#